data_56dd8abea06abd304eec14a4b5da4f49
#
_entry.id   56dd8abea06abd304eec14a4b5da4f49
#
_cell.length_a   1.000
_cell.length_b   1.000
_cell.length_c   1.000
_cell.angle_alpha   90.00
_cell.angle_beta   90.00
_cell.angle_gamma   90.00
#
_symmetry.space_group_name_H-M   'P 1'
#
loop_
_entity.id
_entity.type
_entity.pdbx_description
1 polymer ?
#
loop_
_entity_poly.entity_id
_entity_poly.type
_entity_poly.pdbx_seq_one_letter_code
_entity_poly.pdbx_strand_id
1 'polypeptide(L)'
;MVASEVRNLAQRSANAVKDIAALIEESGQRVGSGVQLVQDAGKTMQEMTQAVNSVRTIIGEIVTASDEQARGISQVTIAVNERDGTTQQNAALVQQMSAAASSLEDQAAQLAHTVGRFHLS
;
A
#
# COMPACT_ATOMS: atom_id res chain seq x y z
N MET A 1 3.34 -17.11 -87.98
CA MET A 1 2.26 -16.82 -87.01
C MET A 1 2.45 -17.55 -85.66
N VAL A 2 2.65 -18.88 -85.63
CA VAL A 2 2.77 -19.62 -84.38
C VAL A 2 4.01 -19.26 -83.55
N ALA A 3 5.15 -18.98 -84.20
CA ALA A 3 6.43 -18.61 -83.51
C ALA A 3 6.34 -17.27 -82.78
N SER A 4 5.58 -16.29 -83.24
CA SER A 4 5.39 -15.02 -82.57
C SER A 4 4.48 -15.16 -81.33
N GLU A 5 3.45 -15.99 -81.40
CA GLU A 5 2.54 -16.29 -80.33
C GLU A 5 3.23 -17.02 -79.17
N VAL A 6 4.05 -18.03 -79.53
CA VAL A 6 4.88 -18.74 -78.53
C VAL A 6 5.88 -17.80 -77.85
N ARG A 7 6.52 -16.89 -78.58
CA ARG A 7 7.44 -15.88 -77.98
C ARG A 7 6.68 -14.95 -77.04
N ASN A 8 5.50 -14.46 -77.42
CA ASN A 8 4.67 -13.62 -76.54
C ASN A 8 4.25 -14.36 -75.25
N LEU A 9 3.82 -15.61 -75.41
CA LEU A 9 3.47 -16.43 -74.25
C LEU A 9 4.64 -16.67 -73.30
N ALA A 10 5.85 -16.97 -73.89
CA ALA A 10 7.06 -17.13 -73.10
C ALA A 10 7.42 -15.83 -72.32
N GLN A 11 7.31 -14.67 -72.97
CA GLN A 11 7.57 -13.37 -72.29
C GLN A 11 6.57 -13.08 -71.17
N ARG A 12 5.30 -13.36 -71.40
CA ARG A 12 4.24 -13.19 -70.37
C ARG A 12 4.46 -14.15 -69.21
N SER A 13 4.84 -15.41 -69.50
CA SER A 13 5.16 -16.37 -68.46
C SER A 13 6.39 -15.94 -67.64
N ALA A 14 7.44 -15.42 -68.28
CA ALA A 14 8.62 -14.89 -67.58
C ALA A 14 8.31 -13.69 -66.68
N ASN A 15 7.44 -12.78 -67.15
CA ASN A 15 6.98 -11.65 -66.30
C ASN A 15 6.14 -12.15 -65.12
N ALA A 16 5.20 -13.07 -65.33
CA ALA A 16 4.43 -13.63 -64.25
C ALA A 16 5.26 -14.34 -63.19
N VAL A 17 6.33 -15.02 -63.58
CA VAL A 17 7.29 -15.65 -62.65
C VAL A 17 8.02 -14.59 -61.82
N LYS A 18 8.41 -13.44 -62.42
CA LYS A 18 9.06 -12.34 -61.69
C LYS A 18 8.09 -11.74 -60.67
N ASP A 19 6.83 -11.52 -61.09
CA ASP A 19 5.81 -10.96 -60.16
C ASP A 19 5.54 -11.89 -58.98
N ILE A 20 5.46 -13.20 -59.23
CA ILE A 20 5.30 -14.21 -58.18
C ILE A 20 6.52 -14.23 -57.26
N ALA A 21 7.75 -14.14 -57.77
CA ALA A 21 8.95 -14.12 -56.98
C ALA A 21 8.97 -12.87 -56.04
N ALA A 22 8.59 -11.72 -56.55
CA ALA A 22 8.51 -10.49 -55.76
C ALA A 22 7.44 -10.60 -54.63
N LEU A 23 6.28 -11.22 -54.94
CA LEU A 23 5.23 -11.44 -53.92
C LEU A 23 5.67 -12.44 -52.85
N ILE A 24 6.42 -13.46 -53.22
CA ILE A 24 6.97 -14.43 -52.24
C ILE A 24 7.98 -13.72 -51.30
N GLU A 25 8.86 -12.88 -51.86
CA GLU A 25 9.83 -12.16 -51.07
C GLU A 25 9.16 -11.18 -50.12
N GLU A 26 8.19 -10.41 -50.60
CA GLU A 26 7.40 -9.50 -49.76
C GLU A 26 6.64 -10.26 -48.66
N SER A 27 6.02 -11.39 -48.99
CA SER A 27 5.35 -12.26 -48.02
C SER A 27 6.31 -12.79 -46.96
N GLY A 28 7.51 -13.19 -47.37
CA GLY A 28 8.59 -13.63 -46.46
C GLY A 28 8.99 -12.53 -45.45
N GLN A 29 9.14 -11.31 -45.94
CA GLN A 29 9.46 -10.15 -45.09
C GLN A 29 8.33 -9.85 -44.10
N ARG A 30 7.09 -9.90 -44.56
CA ARG A 30 5.89 -9.67 -43.68
C ARG A 30 5.78 -10.75 -42.59
N VAL A 31 6.02 -12.01 -42.96
CA VAL A 31 6.06 -13.11 -41.97
C VAL A 31 7.20 -12.92 -40.99
N GLY A 32 8.40 -12.55 -41.45
CA GLY A 32 9.52 -12.26 -40.56
C GLY A 32 9.23 -11.16 -39.55
N SER A 33 8.63 -10.05 -40.03
CA SER A 33 8.17 -8.96 -39.15
C SER A 33 7.10 -9.41 -38.17
N GLY A 34 6.16 -10.25 -38.60
CA GLY A 34 5.13 -10.82 -37.74
C GLY A 34 5.71 -11.71 -36.64
N VAL A 35 6.70 -12.54 -36.97
CA VAL A 35 7.40 -13.36 -35.96
C VAL A 35 8.10 -12.51 -34.92
N GLN A 36 8.79 -11.44 -35.34
CA GLN A 36 9.44 -10.52 -34.43
C GLN A 36 8.42 -9.88 -33.46
N LEU A 37 7.29 -9.41 -34.00
CA LEU A 37 6.23 -8.81 -33.20
C LEU A 37 5.66 -9.78 -32.14
N VAL A 38 5.48 -11.05 -32.52
CA VAL A 38 5.03 -12.11 -31.59
C VAL A 38 6.06 -12.37 -30.51
N GLN A 39 7.36 -12.37 -30.85
CA GLN A 39 8.43 -12.53 -29.86
C GLN A 39 8.46 -11.37 -28.87
N ASP A 40 8.34 -10.13 -29.35
CA ASP A 40 8.29 -8.95 -28.51
C ASP A 40 7.06 -8.94 -27.59
N ALA A 41 5.90 -9.34 -28.12
CA ALA A 41 4.71 -9.55 -27.31
C ALA A 41 4.90 -10.61 -26.22
N GLY A 42 5.55 -11.72 -26.56
CA GLY A 42 5.91 -12.76 -25.59
C GLY A 42 6.80 -12.26 -24.46
N LYS A 43 7.80 -11.45 -24.79
CA LYS A 43 8.67 -10.79 -23.81
C LYS A 43 7.90 -9.85 -22.89
N THR A 44 7.04 -9.01 -23.46
CA THR A 44 6.17 -8.11 -22.69
C THR A 44 5.25 -8.90 -21.74
N MET A 45 4.70 -10.03 -22.16
CA MET A 45 3.90 -10.89 -21.28
C MET A 45 4.70 -11.46 -20.11
N GLN A 46 5.98 -11.80 -20.31
CA GLN A 46 6.86 -12.24 -19.23
C GLN A 46 7.13 -11.12 -18.23
N GLU A 47 7.40 -9.90 -18.70
CA GLU A 47 7.59 -8.72 -17.86
C GLU A 47 6.32 -8.40 -17.05
N MET A 48 5.15 -8.49 -17.67
CA MET A 48 3.86 -8.34 -16.96
C MET A 48 3.68 -9.39 -15.86
N THR A 49 4.03 -10.63 -16.13
CA THR A 49 3.95 -11.72 -15.13
C THR A 49 4.86 -11.44 -13.94
N GLN A 50 6.08 -10.95 -14.19
CA GLN A 50 7.00 -10.56 -13.12
C GLN A 50 6.47 -9.40 -12.30
N ALA A 51 5.89 -8.37 -12.96
CA ALA A 51 5.29 -7.22 -12.28
C ALA A 51 4.11 -7.65 -11.38
N VAL A 52 3.24 -8.54 -11.88
CA VAL A 52 2.13 -9.09 -11.09
C VAL A 52 2.63 -9.87 -9.86
N ASN A 53 3.69 -10.66 -10.01
CA ASN A 53 4.31 -11.38 -8.89
C ASN A 53 4.90 -10.42 -7.86
N SER A 54 5.52 -9.32 -8.29
CA SER A 54 6.02 -8.28 -7.39
C SER A 54 4.89 -7.61 -6.60
N VAL A 55 3.78 -7.27 -7.27
CA VAL A 55 2.57 -6.74 -6.61
C VAL A 55 2.04 -7.71 -5.57
N ARG A 56 1.99 -9.01 -5.88
CA ARG A 56 1.56 -10.04 -4.93
C ARG A 56 2.43 -10.09 -3.68
N THR A 57 3.75 -9.96 -3.83
CA THR A 57 4.70 -9.90 -2.71
C THR A 57 4.42 -8.67 -1.83
N ILE A 58 4.29 -7.49 -2.45
CA ILE A 58 3.99 -6.24 -1.72
C ILE A 58 2.67 -6.34 -0.95
N ILE A 59 1.63 -6.92 -1.56
CA ILE A 59 0.34 -7.14 -0.87
C ILE A 59 0.54 -8.04 0.36
N GLY A 60 1.35 -9.10 0.25
CA GLY A 60 1.69 -9.95 1.40
C GLY A 60 2.38 -9.19 2.54
N GLU A 61 3.30 -8.30 2.21
CA GLU A 61 3.98 -7.43 3.19
C GLU A 61 3.00 -6.45 3.85
N ILE A 62 2.09 -5.85 3.07
CA ILE A 62 1.05 -4.96 3.58
C ILE A 62 0.12 -5.69 4.56
N VAL A 63 -0.30 -6.92 4.25
CA VAL A 63 -1.13 -7.73 5.16
C VAL A 63 -0.40 -7.98 6.47
N THR A 64 0.87 -8.37 6.41
CA THR A 64 1.68 -8.60 7.61
C THR A 64 1.84 -7.34 8.46
N ALA A 65 2.16 -6.21 7.82
CA ALA A 65 2.28 -4.91 8.50
C ALA A 65 0.94 -4.45 9.11
N SER A 66 -0.18 -4.71 8.41
CA SER A 66 -1.52 -4.37 8.91
C SER A 66 -1.89 -5.19 10.15
N ASP A 67 -1.54 -6.47 10.20
CA ASP A 67 -1.74 -7.31 11.38
C ASP A 67 -0.90 -6.83 12.58
N GLU A 68 0.34 -6.41 12.33
CA GLU A 68 1.20 -5.86 13.36
C GLU A 68 0.67 -4.52 13.88
N GLN A 69 0.19 -3.65 13.00
CA GLN A 69 -0.49 -2.41 13.37
C GLN A 69 -1.74 -2.66 14.21
N ALA A 70 -2.57 -3.65 13.84
CA ALA A 70 -3.77 -4.00 14.61
C ALA A 70 -3.43 -4.44 16.04
N ARG A 71 -2.36 -5.22 16.21
CA ARG A 71 -1.85 -5.61 17.54
C ARG A 71 -1.33 -4.39 18.31
N GLY A 72 -0.58 -3.51 17.66
CA GLY A 72 -0.09 -2.27 18.26
C GLY A 72 -1.24 -1.36 18.74
N ILE A 73 -2.28 -1.18 17.92
CA ILE A 73 -3.48 -0.42 18.30
C ILE A 73 -4.19 -1.04 19.51
N SER A 74 -4.28 -2.37 19.56
CA SER A 74 -4.84 -3.07 20.72
C SER A 74 -4.06 -2.78 22.01
N GLN A 75 -2.73 -2.78 21.96
CA GLN A 75 -1.88 -2.45 23.10
C GLN A 75 -2.06 -0.98 23.54
N VAL A 76 -2.12 -0.06 22.57
CA VAL A 76 -2.40 1.37 22.85
C VAL A 76 -3.75 1.53 23.53
N THR A 77 -4.79 0.81 23.07
CA THR A 77 -6.13 0.85 23.67
C THR A 77 -6.10 0.39 25.14
N ILE A 78 -5.36 -0.67 25.44
CA ILE A 78 -5.18 -1.15 26.83
C ILE A 78 -4.50 -0.08 27.68
N ALA A 79 -3.40 0.51 27.19
CA ALA A 79 -2.66 1.53 27.92
C ALA A 79 -3.49 2.82 28.16
N VAL A 80 -4.34 3.20 27.20
CA VAL A 80 -5.26 4.32 27.35
C VAL A 80 -6.32 4.04 28.43
N ASN A 81 -6.88 2.83 28.47
CA ASN A 81 -7.83 2.44 29.50
C ASN A 81 -7.21 2.40 30.91
N GLU A 82 -5.96 1.93 31.05
CA GLU A 82 -5.22 1.98 32.31
C GLU A 82 -4.95 3.44 32.76
N ARG A 83 -4.59 4.33 31.83
CA ARG A 83 -4.44 5.76 32.12
C ARG A 83 -5.74 6.40 32.56
N ASP A 84 -6.85 6.05 31.95
CA ASP A 84 -8.16 6.57 32.36
C ASP A 84 -8.49 6.14 33.80
N GLY A 85 -8.29 4.87 34.14
CA GLY A 85 -8.42 4.39 35.53
C GLY A 85 -7.52 5.13 36.52
N THR A 86 -6.26 5.35 36.18
CA THR A 86 -5.31 6.14 37.00
C THR A 86 -5.78 7.59 37.16
N THR A 87 -6.31 8.19 36.10
CA THR A 87 -6.82 9.55 36.11
C THR A 87 -8.03 9.68 37.06
N GLN A 88 -8.96 8.73 37.02
CA GLN A 88 -10.10 8.67 37.93
C GLN A 88 -9.65 8.49 39.38
N GLN A 89 -8.68 7.63 39.63
CA GLN A 89 -8.11 7.45 40.96
C GLN A 89 -7.43 8.71 41.49
N ASN A 90 -6.66 9.42 40.63
CA ASN A 90 -6.06 10.70 40.97
C ASN A 90 -7.13 11.78 41.28
N ALA A 91 -8.23 11.82 40.56
CA ALA A 91 -9.33 12.72 40.85
C ALA A 91 -9.95 12.46 42.24
N ALA A 92 -10.14 11.18 42.56
CA ALA A 92 -10.62 10.80 43.91
C ALA A 92 -9.62 11.18 45.01
N LEU A 93 -8.32 10.98 44.80
CA LEU A 93 -7.26 11.41 45.72
C LEU A 93 -7.22 12.89 45.92
N VAL A 94 -7.41 13.68 44.87
CA VAL A 94 -7.49 15.19 44.97
C VAL A 94 -8.68 15.59 45.81
N GLN A 95 -9.85 14.93 45.65
CA GLN A 95 -11.00 15.20 46.49
C GLN A 95 -10.74 14.89 47.98
N GLN A 96 -10.12 13.76 48.27
CA GLN A 96 -9.72 13.37 49.62
C GLN A 96 -8.72 14.36 50.25
N MET A 97 -7.72 14.76 49.46
CA MET A 97 -6.75 15.78 49.89
C MET A 97 -7.41 17.13 50.19
N SER A 98 -8.37 17.54 49.38
CA SER A 98 -9.14 18.79 49.61
C SER A 98 -9.95 18.69 50.91
N ALA A 99 -10.61 17.58 51.16
CA ALA A 99 -11.33 17.35 52.40
C ALA A 99 -10.41 17.33 53.62
N ALA A 100 -9.26 16.67 53.52
CA ALA A 100 -8.25 16.67 54.57
C ALA A 100 -7.67 18.06 54.87
N ALA A 101 -7.39 18.84 53.81
CA ALA A 101 -6.92 20.22 53.96
C ALA A 101 -7.97 21.13 54.68
N SER A 102 -9.25 21.01 54.30
CA SER A 102 -10.34 21.74 55.00
C SER A 102 -10.43 21.32 56.47
N SER A 103 -10.30 20.02 56.79
CA SER A 103 -10.28 19.54 58.18
C SER A 103 -9.10 20.08 59.01
N LEU A 104 -7.91 20.18 58.37
CA LEU A 104 -6.73 20.79 59.02
C LEU A 104 -6.91 22.29 59.25
N GLU A 105 -7.55 22.98 58.32
CA GLU A 105 -7.87 24.42 58.48
C GLU A 105 -8.84 24.66 59.65
N ASP A 106 -9.86 23.84 59.79
CA ASP A 106 -10.79 23.89 60.91
C ASP A 106 -10.10 23.58 62.25
N GLN A 107 -9.21 22.60 62.30
CA GLN A 107 -8.43 22.24 63.48
C GLN A 107 -7.48 23.39 63.87
N ALA A 108 -6.82 24.01 62.88
CA ALA A 108 -5.93 25.16 63.13
C ALA A 108 -6.70 26.35 63.69
N ALA A 109 -7.90 26.64 63.15
CA ALA A 109 -8.78 27.68 63.67
C ALA A 109 -9.25 27.40 65.11
N GLN A 110 -9.57 26.14 65.40
CA GLN A 110 -9.97 25.72 66.75
C GLN A 110 -8.84 25.84 67.76
N LEU A 111 -7.60 25.47 67.38
CA LEU A 111 -6.38 25.66 68.15
C LEU A 111 -6.10 27.12 68.44
N ALA A 112 -6.19 27.98 67.38
CA ALA A 112 -5.98 29.43 67.55
C ALA A 112 -7.01 30.04 68.50
N HIS A 113 -8.28 29.62 68.43
CA HIS A 113 -9.31 30.04 69.33
C HIS A 113 -9.04 29.61 70.77
N THR A 114 -8.59 28.38 71.01
CA THR A 114 -8.25 27.80 72.34
C THR A 114 -7.09 28.57 72.97
N VAL A 115 -6.00 28.79 72.21
CA VAL A 115 -4.84 29.56 72.66
C VAL A 115 -5.22 31.01 72.99
N GLY A 116 -6.07 31.65 72.19
CA GLY A 116 -6.54 32.98 72.42
C GLY A 116 -7.30 33.14 73.76
N ARG A 117 -8.02 32.11 74.21
CA ARG A 117 -8.70 32.09 75.51
C ARG A 117 -7.72 32.03 76.69
N PHE A 118 -6.58 31.39 76.56
CA PHE A 118 -5.54 31.34 77.62
C PHE A 118 -4.74 32.59 77.72
N HIS A 119 -4.73 33.50 76.76
CA HIS A 119 -3.99 34.76 76.79
C HIS A 119 -4.77 35.88 77.43
N LEU A 120 -6.05 35.68 77.72
CA LEU A 120 -6.93 36.63 78.33
C LEU A 120 -7.15 36.38 79.86
N SER A 121 -6.41 35.43 80.40
CA SER A 121 -6.33 35.18 81.83
C SER A 121 -5.01 35.61 82.40
#